data_de2890934d2e96f501e3c11c2ff530e5
#
_entry.id   de2890934d2e96f501e3c11c2ff530e5
#
_cell.length_a   1.000
_cell.length_b   1.000
_cell.length_c   1.000
_cell.angle_alpha   90.00
_cell.angle_beta   90.00
_cell.angle_gamma   90.00
#
_symmetry.space_group_name_H-M   'P 1'
#
loop_
_entity.id
_entity.type
_entity.pdbx_description
1 polymer ?
#
loop_
_entity_poly.entity_id
_entity_poly.type
_entity_poly.pdbx_seq_one_letter_code
_entity_poly.pdbx_strand_id
1 'polypeptide(L)'
;MPSRHRPKSPKPSSPARPAAQVETDVERFAAALKESASADRAAREREREERAEVARKADEAAANEKALLAAGRDLKRAVEAVRQAKQTGKGRAAADDAWKVAKARLIELETGVAPSWAPKAAPEPEDDARPADDATAATDVAGVSAAEE
;
A
#
# COMPACT_ATOMS: atom_id res chain seq x y z
N MET A 1 -65.44 13.71 -52.68
CA MET A 1 -63.98 14.03 -52.58
C MET A 1 -63.18 12.76 -52.78
N PRO A 2 -62.56 12.51 -53.97
CA PRO A 2 -61.79 11.29 -54.18
C PRO A 2 -60.40 11.42 -53.57
N SER A 3 -60.02 10.41 -52.76
CA SER A 3 -58.76 10.28 -52.06
C SER A 3 -57.64 9.92 -53.09
N ARG A 4 -56.69 10.85 -53.26
CA ARG A 4 -55.51 10.63 -54.11
C ARG A 4 -54.51 9.69 -53.44
N HIS A 5 -54.49 8.45 -53.82
CA HIS A 5 -53.41 7.51 -53.47
C HIS A 5 -52.07 7.96 -54.12
N ARG A 6 -51.16 8.42 -53.30
CA ARG A 6 -49.79 8.75 -53.68
C ARG A 6 -49.03 7.45 -53.91
N PRO A 7 -48.43 7.19 -55.08
CA PRO A 7 -47.66 5.98 -55.29
C PRO A 7 -46.42 6.01 -54.42
N LYS A 8 -46.19 4.91 -53.66
CA LYS A 8 -44.94 4.69 -52.89
C LYS A 8 -43.80 4.51 -53.89
N SER A 9 -42.85 5.45 -53.87
CA SER A 9 -41.61 5.33 -54.60
C SER A 9 -40.90 4.03 -54.23
N PRO A 10 -40.37 3.22 -55.20
CA PRO A 10 -39.62 2.05 -54.89
C PRO A 10 -38.32 2.45 -54.13
N LYS A 11 -38.07 1.83 -53.00
CA LYS A 11 -36.80 1.99 -52.32
C LYS A 11 -35.67 1.53 -53.23
N PRO A 12 -34.58 2.33 -53.41
CA PRO A 12 -33.44 1.88 -54.16
C PRO A 12 -32.88 0.61 -53.49
N SER A 13 -32.92 -0.50 -54.15
CA SER A 13 -32.26 -1.73 -53.74
C SER A 13 -30.76 -1.46 -53.81
N SER A 14 -30.12 -1.37 -52.64
CA SER A 14 -28.67 -1.30 -52.55
C SER A 14 -28.07 -2.50 -53.25
N PRO A 15 -27.08 -2.31 -54.15
CA PRO A 15 -26.46 -3.42 -54.87
C PRO A 15 -25.90 -4.41 -53.85
N ALA A 16 -26.24 -5.69 -54.01
CA ALA A 16 -25.72 -6.75 -53.16
C ALA A 16 -24.19 -6.78 -53.27
N ARG A 17 -23.50 -6.52 -52.14
CA ARG A 17 -22.04 -6.63 -52.07
C ARG A 17 -21.62 -8.07 -52.33
N PRO A 18 -20.58 -8.31 -53.13
CA PRO A 18 -20.06 -9.67 -53.37
C PRO A 18 -19.62 -10.31 -52.04
N ALA A 19 -19.91 -11.60 -51.83
CA ALA A 19 -19.67 -12.33 -50.62
C ALA A 19 -18.20 -12.23 -50.12
N ALA A 20 -17.26 -12.25 -51.04
CA ALA A 20 -15.82 -12.09 -50.75
C ALA A 20 -15.47 -10.73 -50.10
N GLN A 21 -16.20 -9.65 -50.41
CA GLN A 21 -15.98 -8.34 -49.77
C GLN A 21 -16.59 -8.31 -48.36
N VAL A 22 -17.66 -9.03 -48.11
CA VAL A 22 -18.27 -9.12 -46.78
C VAL A 22 -17.37 -9.90 -45.83
N GLU A 23 -16.74 -10.99 -46.29
CA GLU A 23 -15.79 -11.76 -45.48
C GLU A 23 -14.56 -10.92 -45.07
N THR A 24 -13.96 -10.17 -45.99
CA THR A 24 -12.84 -9.29 -45.69
C THR A 24 -13.21 -8.13 -44.77
N ASP A 25 -14.42 -7.60 -44.89
CA ASP A 25 -14.91 -6.52 -44.00
C ASP A 25 -15.16 -7.06 -42.58
N VAL A 26 -15.67 -8.27 -42.43
CA VAL A 26 -15.85 -8.94 -41.14
C VAL A 26 -14.50 -9.21 -40.46
N GLU A 27 -13.51 -9.69 -41.22
CA GLU A 27 -12.16 -9.91 -40.66
C GLU A 27 -11.49 -8.61 -40.19
N ARG A 28 -11.61 -7.54 -40.99
CA ARG A 28 -11.11 -6.22 -40.60
C ARG A 28 -11.80 -5.69 -39.35
N PHE A 29 -13.11 -5.85 -39.24
CA PHE A 29 -13.87 -5.45 -38.06
C PHE A 29 -13.47 -6.29 -36.85
N ALA A 30 -13.30 -7.59 -36.98
CA ALA A 30 -12.83 -8.45 -35.89
C ALA A 30 -11.41 -8.10 -35.44
N ALA A 31 -10.53 -7.72 -36.36
CA ALA A 31 -9.18 -7.24 -36.02
C ALA A 31 -9.24 -5.91 -35.27
N ALA A 32 -10.04 -4.96 -35.73
CA ALA A 32 -10.24 -3.67 -35.05
C ALA A 32 -10.84 -3.81 -33.63
N LEU A 33 -11.79 -4.75 -33.45
CA LEU A 33 -12.33 -5.06 -32.13
C LEU A 33 -11.27 -5.65 -31.16
N LYS A 34 -10.43 -6.55 -31.67
CA LYS A 34 -9.33 -7.12 -30.86
C LYS A 34 -8.32 -6.04 -30.48
N GLU A 35 -7.97 -5.18 -31.41
CA GLU A 35 -7.06 -4.06 -31.16
C GLU A 35 -7.65 -3.08 -30.12
N SER A 36 -8.91 -2.67 -30.28
CA SER A 36 -9.62 -1.84 -29.31
C SER A 36 -9.67 -2.51 -27.95
N ALA A 37 -10.03 -3.80 -27.88
CA ALA A 37 -10.07 -4.52 -26.60
C ALA A 37 -8.69 -4.65 -25.93
N SER A 38 -7.61 -4.77 -26.71
CA SER A 38 -6.25 -4.79 -26.18
C SER A 38 -5.81 -3.41 -25.67
N ALA A 39 -6.15 -2.35 -26.41
CA ALA A 39 -5.89 -0.97 -26.01
C ALA A 39 -6.65 -0.61 -24.71
N ASP A 40 -7.91 -1.01 -24.60
CA ASP A 40 -8.72 -0.80 -23.39
C ASP A 40 -8.15 -1.54 -22.18
N ARG A 41 -7.65 -2.76 -22.36
CA ARG A 41 -6.98 -3.50 -21.27
C ARG A 41 -5.71 -2.79 -20.83
N ALA A 42 -4.87 -2.40 -21.77
CA ALA A 42 -3.64 -1.67 -21.47
C ALA A 42 -3.91 -0.33 -20.79
N ALA A 43 -4.97 0.39 -21.20
CA ALA A 43 -5.38 1.63 -20.53
C ALA A 43 -5.82 1.39 -19.10
N ARG A 44 -6.61 0.35 -18.83
CA ARG A 44 -7.05 -0.02 -17.48
C ARG A 44 -5.90 -0.49 -16.60
N GLU A 45 -4.93 -1.18 -17.15
CA GLU A 45 -3.72 -1.59 -16.42
C GLU A 45 -2.90 -0.37 -15.99
N ARG A 46 -2.64 0.56 -16.91
CA ARG A 46 -1.96 1.82 -16.58
C ARG A 46 -2.69 2.62 -15.50
N GLU A 47 -4.01 2.74 -15.62
CA GLU A 47 -4.82 3.44 -14.60
C GLU A 47 -4.73 2.76 -13.23
N ARG A 48 -4.70 1.43 -13.18
CA ARG A 48 -4.50 0.68 -11.94
C ARG A 48 -3.11 0.90 -11.35
N GLU A 49 -2.08 0.88 -12.18
CA GLU A 49 -0.70 1.16 -11.77
C GLU A 49 -0.54 2.58 -11.23
N GLU A 50 -1.09 3.57 -11.93
CA GLU A 50 -1.09 4.96 -11.47
C GLU A 50 -1.81 5.12 -10.13
N ARG A 51 -2.99 4.52 -9.97
CA ARG A 51 -3.73 4.54 -8.69
C ARG A 51 -2.96 3.85 -7.57
N ALA A 52 -2.33 2.72 -7.85
CA ALA A 52 -1.51 2.00 -6.89
C ALA A 52 -0.28 2.81 -6.48
N GLU A 53 0.35 3.50 -7.42
CA GLU A 53 1.49 4.38 -7.13
C GLU A 53 1.07 5.60 -6.28
N VAL A 54 -0.06 6.22 -6.59
CA VAL A 54 -0.62 7.32 -5.79
C VAL A 54 -0.96 6.85 -4.38
N ALA A 55 -1.60 5.68 -4.24
CA ALA A 55 -1.91 5.11 -2.93
C ALA A 55 -0.64 4.82 -2.11
N ARG A 56 0.38 4.21 -2.73
CA ARG A 56 1.66 3.96 -2.06
C ARG A 56 2.33 5.25 -1.58
N LYS A 57 2.37 6.29 -2.41
CA LYS A 57 2.93 7.60 -2.02
C LYS A 57 2.14 8.24 -0.87
N ALA A 58 0.81 8.09 -0.87
CA ALA A 58 -0.04 8.57 0.21
C ALA A 58 0.22 7.81 1.52
N ASP A 59 0.37 6.50 1.46
CA ASP A 59 0.69 5.66 2.62
C ASP A 59 2.08 5.98 3.18
N GLU A 60 3.09 6.17 2.33
CA GLU A 60 4.43 6.59 2.71
C GLU A 60 4.41 7.98 3.38
N ALA A 61 3.66 8.93 2.83
CA ALA A 61 3.49 10.26 3.42
C ALA A 61 2.82 10.19 4.81
N ALA A 62 1.76 9.39 4.94
CA ALA A 62 1.08 9.19 6.21
C ALA A 62 1.97 8.48 7.25
N ALA A 63 2.79 7.53 6.83
CA ALA A 63 3.76 6.86 7.69
C ALA A 63 4.85 7.83 8.18
N ASN A 64 5.36 8.68 7.29
CA ASN A 64 6.34 9.72 7.63
C ASN A 64 5.76 10.75 8.61
N GLU A 65 4.53 11.19 8.40
CA GLU A 65 3.85 12.10 9.33
C GLU A 65 3.70 11.49 10.72
N LYS A 66 3.26 10.23 10.79
CA LYS A 66 3.19 9.48 12.04
C LYS A 66 4.56 9.38 12.73
N ALA A 67 5.61 9.08 11.98
CA ALA A 67 6.97 8.98 12.51
C ALA A 67 7.46 10.32 13.06
N LEU A 68 7.21 11.43 12.37
CA LEU A 68 7.53 12.78 12.83
C LEU A 68 6.79 13.14 14.12
N LEU A 69 5.50 12.84 14.22
CA LEU A 69 4.72 13.08 15.43
C LEU A 69 5.23 12.24 16.61
N ALA A 70 5.62 10.99 16.37
CA ALA A 70 6.21 10.12 17.39
C ALA A 70 7.56 10.66 17.87
N ALA A 71 8.46 10.99 16.94
CA ALA A 71 9.76 11.57 17.26
C ALA A 71 9.65 12.90 18.04
N GLY A 72 8.67 13.74 17.69
CA GLY A 72 8.36 14.95 18.43
C GLY A 72 7.92 14.70 19.88
N ARG A 73 7.13 13.64 20.12
CA ARG A 73 6.73 13.22 21.48
C ARG A 73 7.91 12.68 22.26
N ASP A 74 8.76 11.89 21.63
CA ASP A 74 9.95 11.31 22.26
C ASP A 74 10.95 12.42 22.63
N LEU A 75 11.14 13.41 21.78
CA LEU A 75 11.96 14.59 22.09
C LEU A 75 11.42 15.36 23.29
N LYS A 76 10.10 15.58 23.38
CA LYS A 76 9.48 16.25 24.54
C LYS A 76 9.74 15.46 25.83
N ARG A 77 9.56 14.14 25.82
CA ARG A 77 9.86 13.27 26.97
C ARG A 77 11.32 13.34 27.37
N ALA A 78 12.23 13.32 26.40
CA ALA A 78 13.65 13.42 26.66
C ALA A 78 14.03 14.78 27.27
N VAL A 79 13.45 15.89 26.80
CA VAL A 79 13.64 17.24 27.41
C VAL A 79 13.15 17.26 28.83
N GLU A 80 12.00 16.68 29.15
CA GLU A 80 11.49 16.59 30.51
C GLU A 80 12.39 15.75 31.41
N ALA A 81 12.91 14.62 30.92
CA ALA A 81 13.88 13.78 31.61
C ALA A 81 15.17 14.54 31.95
N VAL A 82 15.71 15.31 30.99
CA VAL A 82 16.88 16.18 31.25
C VAL A 82 16.57 17.23 32.32
N ARG A 83 15.37 17.84 32.30
CA ARG A 83 14.95 18.80 33.30
C ARG A 83 14.87 18.19 34.69
N GLN A 84 14.27 17.01 34.81
CA GLN A 84 14.18 16.25 36.06
C GLN A 84 15.57 15.82 36.57
N ALA A 85 16.42 15.32 35.69
CA ALA A 85 17.79 14.95 36.04
C ALA A 85 18.63 16.13 36.54
N LYS A 86 18.41 17.34 36.01
CA LYS A 86 19.02 18.58 36.51
C LYS A 86 18.53 18.94 37.93
N GLN A 87 17.25 18.71 38.22
CA GLN A 87 16.66 19.02 39.52
C GLN A 87 17.08 18.00 40.61
N THR A 88 17.12 16.71 40.21
CA THR A 88 17.44 15.61 41.16
C THR A 88 18.94 15.31 41.28
N GLY A 89 19.75 15.79 40.34
CA GLY A 89 21.19 15.50 40.28
C GLY A 89 21.52 14.08 39.84
N LYS A 90 20.50 13.23 39.55
CA LYS A 90 20.68 11.81 39.20
C LYS A 90 20.40 11.55 37.74
N GLY A 91 21.18 10.65 37.09
CA GLY A 91 20.92 10.15 35.76
C GLY A 91 21.10 11.19 34.63
N ARG A 92 21.84 12.28 34.86
CA ARG A 92 22.00 13.38 33.90
C ARG A 92 22.61 12.93 32.55
N ALA A 93 23.66 12.09 32.60
CA ALA A 93 24.32 11.60 31.40
C ALA A 93 23.36 10.78 30.52
N ALA A 94 22.61 9.84 31.12
CA ALA A 94 21.62 9.04 30.41
C ALA A 94 20.49 9.89 29.83
N ALA A 95 20.02 10.91 30.53
CA ALA A 95 19.01 11.83 30.04
C ALA A 95 19.52 12.69 28.87
N ASP A 96 20.75 13.19 28.96
CA ASP A 96 21.39 13.95 27.88
C ASP A 96 21.60 13.08 26.63
N ASP A 97 21.97 11.82 26.78
CA ASP A 97 22.14 10.89 25.66
C ASP A 97 20.78 10.53 25.04
N ALA A 98 19.75 10.26 25.83
CA ALA A 98 18.39 10.06 25.33
C ALA A 98 17.88 11.28 24.54
N TRP A 99 18.18 12.49 24.99
CA TRP A 99 17.85 13.71 24.27
C TRP A 99 18.57 13.83 22.94
N LYS A 100 19.88 13.51 22.90
CA LYS A 100 20.64 13.50 21.62
C LYS A 100 20.04 12.52 20.63
N VAL A 101 19.72 11.29 21.07
CA VAL A 101 19.09 10.27 20.22
C VAL A 101 17.76 10.76 19.66
N ALA A 102 16.86 11.25 20.53
CA ALA A 102 15.55 11.73 20.10
C ALA A 102 15.65 12.93 19.14
N LYS A 103 16.57 13.84 19.39
CA LYS A 103 16.81 15.01 18.52
C LYS A 103 17.41 14.61 17.18
N ALA A 104 18.36 13.65 17.17
CA ALA A 104 18.96 13.14 15.94
C ALA A 104 17.90 12.49 15.04
N ARG A 105 17.04 11.66 15.62
CA ARG A 105 15.96 11.00 14.91
C ARG A 105 14.97 11.99 14.30
N LEU A 106 14.62 13.04 15.02
CA LEU A 106 13.71 14.07 14.49
C LEU A 106 14.35 14.78 13.28
N ILE A 107 15.62 15.18 13.38
CA ILE A 107 16.34 15.82 12.29
C ILE A 107 16.45 14.90 11.08
N GLU A 108 16.74 13.63 11.30
CA GLU A 108 16.81 12.61 10.23
C GLU A 108 15.48 12.47 9.50
N LEU A 109 14.34 12.43 10.22
CA LEU A 109 13.02 12.37 9.61
C LEU A 109 12.64 13.67 8.87
N GLU A 110 13.09 14.83 9.33
CA GLU A 110 12.81 16.12 8.68
C GLU A 110 13.68 16.36 7.45
N THR A 111 14.97 15.99 7.51
CA THR A 111 15.95 16.32 6.49
C THR A 111 16.36 15.13 5.60
N GLY A 112 16.01 13.91 6.00
CA GLY A 112 16.47 12.67 5.37
C GLY A 112 17.95 12.33 5.64
N VAL A 113 18.64 13.11 6.48
CA VAL A 113 20.08 12.95 6.76
C VAL A 113 20.31 12.93 8.27
N ALA A 114 20.96 11.88 8.76
CA ALA A 114 21.36 11.79 10.17
C ALA A 114 22.45 12.86 10.47
N PRO A 115 22.32 13.63 11.55
CA PRO A 115 23.32 14.61 11.92
C PRO A 115 24.64 13.95 12.33
N SER A 116 25.77 14.56 12.05
CA SER A 116 27.11 14.01 12.32
C SER A 116 27.41 13.73 13.79
N TRP A 117 26.68 14.37 14.69
CA TRP A 117 26.79 14.19 16.14
C TRP A 117 25.82 13.14 16.69
N ALA A 118 24.98 12.54 15.83
CA ALA A 118 24.07 11.46 16.25
C ALA A 118 24.88 10.34 16.88
N PRO A 119 24.47 9.82 18.05
CA PRO A 119 25.08 8.63 18.59
C PRO A 119 24.92 7.52 17.56
N LYS A 120 26.03 6.90 17.17
CA LYS A 120 25.99 5.78 16.22
C LYS A 120 25.03 4.74 16.80
N ALA A 121 23.99 4.42 16.05
CA ALA A 121 23.03 3.41 16.47
C ALA A 121 23.82 2.18 16.94
N ALA A 122 23.61 1.76 18.19
CA ALA A 122 24.12 0.47 18.62
C ALA A 122 23.57 -0.55 17.60
N PRO A 123 24.38 -1.50 17.12
CA PRO A 123 23.88 -2.54 16.27
C PRO A 123 22.63 -3.10 16.94
N GLU A 124 21.52 -3.11 16.18
CA GLU A 124 20.30 -3.73 16.68
C GLU A 124 20.70 -5.13 17.17
N PRO A 125 20.28 -5.53 18.39
CA PRO A 125 20.54 -6.90 18.82
C PRO A 125 19.96 -7.77 17.70
N GLU A 126 20.86 -8.47 17.03
CA GLU A 126 20.47 -9.47 16.03
C GLU A 126 19.46 -10.36 16.74
N ASP A 127 18.24 -10.38 16.25
CA ASP A 127 17.09 -11.12 16.80
C ASP A 127 17.31 -12.62 16.53
N ASP A 128 18.40 -13.12 17.08
CA ASP A 128 18.86 -14.52 16.97
C ASP A 128 18.33 -15.35 18.14
N ALA A 129 17.28 -14.87 18.80
CA ALA A 129 16.49 -15.65 19.73
C ALA A 129 15.20 -16.13 19.08
N ARG A 130 15.35 -16.92 18.02
CA ARG A 130 14.31 -17.86 17.64
C ARG A 130 14.23 -18.89 18.76
N PRO A 131 13.18 -18.92 19.59
CA PRO A 131 13.03 -20.00 20.54
C PRO A 131 12.90 -21.28 19.73
N ALA A 132 13.85 -22.18 19.95
CA ALA A 132 13.74 -23.56 19.47
C ALA A 132 12.40 -24.10 19.98
N ASP A 133 11.50 -24.42 19.03
CA ASP A 133 10.34 -25.25 19.31
C ASP A 133 10.81 -26.56 19.95
N ASP A 134 10.78 -26.56 21.25
CA ASP A 134 10.93 -27.81 22.02
C ASP A 134 9.57 -28.51 21.96
N ALA A 135 9.43 -29.27 20.87
CA ALA A 135 8.37 -30.23 20.72
C ALA A 135 8.72 -31.44 21.61
N THR A 136 8.27 -31.43 22.84
CA THR A 136 8.14 -32.68 23.58
C THR A 136 7.08 -32.59 24.65
N ALA A 137 6.14 -33.41 24.48
CA ALA A 137 5.53 -34.35 25.40
C ALA A 137 4.03 -34.40 25.26
N ALA A 138 3.65 -35.34 24.43
CA ALA A 138 2.41 -36.08 24.62
C ALA A 138 2.38 -36.60 26.07
N THR A 139 1.35 -36.21 26.80
CA THR A 139 0.89 -36.99 27.95
C THR A 139 -0.60 -37.23 27.81
N ASP A 140 -0.83 -38.38 27.27
CA ASP A 140 -2.00 -39.21 27.39
C ASP A 140 -2.39 -39.36 28.89
N VAL A 141 -3.52 -38.86 29.29
CA VAL A 141 -4.23 -39.35 30.48
C VAL A 141 -5.68 -39.51 30.12
N ALA A 142 -5.96 -40.75 29.72
CA ALA A 142 -7.27 -41.33 29.84
C ALA A 142 -7.65 -41.41 31.31
N GLY A 143 -8.92 -41.24 31.60
CA GLY A 143 -9.45 -41.90 32.74
C GLY A 143 -10.48 -41.15 33.58
N VAL A 144 -11.68 -41.70 33.54
CA VAL A 144 -12.63 -41.93 34.66
C VAL A 144 -13.61 -40.80 34.92
N SER A 145 -14.83 -40.93 34.41
CA SER A 145 -15.96 -41.76 34.91
C SER A 145 -16.61 -41.24 36.18
N ALA A 146 -17.93 -41.18 36.04
CA ALA A 146 -18.98 -41.37 37.06
C ALA A 146 -19.42 -40.15 37.89
N ALA A 147 -20.63 -39.73 37.67
CA ALA A 147 -21.85 -40.17 38.37
C ALA A 147 -22.32 -39.18 39.45
N GLU A 148 -23.64 -38.94 39.39
CA GLU A 148 -24.57 -38.67 40.52
C GLU A 148 -24.51 -37.26 41.13
N GLU A 149 -25.55 -36.49 41.14
CA GLU A 149 -27.00 -36.65 41.45
C GLU A 149 -27.76 -35.42 40.94
#